data_d22dd0feeb8bfd2608bd2aee14b5d523
#
_entry.id   d22dd0feeb8bfd2608bd2aee14b5d523
#
_cell.length_a   1.000
_cell.length_b   1.000
_cell.length_c   1.000
_cell.angle_alpha   90.00
_cell.angle_beta   90.00
_cell.angle_gamma   90.00
#
_symmetry.space_group_name_H-M   'P 1'
#
loop_
_entity.id
_entity.type
_entity.pdbx_description
1 polymer ?
#
loop_
_entity_poly.entity_id
_entity_poly.type
_entity_poly.pdbx_seq_one_letter_code
_entity_poly.pdbx_strand_id
1 'polypeptide(L)'
;PIPVADNHMVVAVPAGNPGEITGPHDLRRDDLRLAVCAAGVPCGDTTAARFGDLPADTEELSVRAVLSRLVLGEADLGVVYATDVAAEERVVVPWAQEQACPCVVYAAVALSDRGVGFVEFLASQTAQAILADHGFSTR
;
A
#
# COMPACT_ATOMS: atom_id res chain seq x y z
N PRO A 1 -8.55 -16.13 -15.72
CA PRO A 1 -8.26 -14.80 -15.18
C PRO A 1 -6.94 -14.29 -15.74
N ILE A 2 -6.89 -13.00 -16.07
CA ILE A 2 -5.66 -12.32 -16.45
C ILE A 2 -5.23 -11.35 -15.35
N PRO A 3 -3.95 -11.29 -14.95
CA PRO A 3 -3.48 -10.28 -14.04
C PRO A 3 -3.51 -8.91 -14.72
N VAL A 4 -4.02 -7.90 -14.00
CA VAL A 4 -4.23 -6.55 -14.56
C VAL A 4 -3.42 -5.48 -13.83
N ALA A 5 -3.12 -5.66 -12.55
CA ALA A 5 -2.34 -4.71 -11.76
C ALA A 5 -1.77 -5.37 -10.50
N ASP A 6 -0.75 -4.76 -9.95
CA ASP A 6 -0.20 -5.11 -8.63
C ASP A 6 -0.31 -3.91 -7.68
N ASN A 7 -0.50 -4.20 -6.39
CA ASN A 7 -0.44 -3.20 -5.33
C ASN A 7 0.59 -3.61 -4.29
N HIS A 8 1.36 -2.67 -3.81
CA HIS A 8 2.48 -2.91 -2.92
C HIS A 8 2.28 -2.22 -1.58
N MET A 9 2.74 -2.86 -0.51
CA MET A 9 2.86 -2.20 0.77
C MET A 9 4.05 -1.25 0.75
N VAL A 10 3.85 -0.05 1.25
CA VAL A 10 4.88 0.99 1.40
C VAL A 10 4.85 1.54 2.81
N VAL A 11 5.99 2.04 3.27
CA VAL A 11 6.05 2.85 4.48
C VAL A 11 5.61 4.26 4.13
N ALA A 12 4.65 4.78 4.86
CA ALA A 12 4.15 6.14 4.71
C ALA A 12 4.27 6.92 6.02
N VAL A 13 4.37 8.22 5.89
CA VAL A 13 4.48 9.17 7.00
C VAL A 13 3.52 10.34 6.79
N PRO A 14 3.13 11.07 7.85
CA PRO A 14 2.41 12.33 7.68
C PRO A 14 3.20 13.30 6.79
N ALA A 15 2.51 14.11 6.00
CA ALA A 15 3.13 15.14 5.16
C ALA A 15 4.06 16.03 6.01
N GLY A 16 5.22 16.38 5.46
CA GLY A 16 6.27 17.08 6.19
C GLY A 16 7.22 16.17 6.98
N ASN A 17 6.91 14.87 7.08
CA ASN A 17 7.76 13.87 7.74
C ASN A 17 8.28 14.31 9.12
N PRO A 18 7.39 14.58 10.09
CA PRO A 18 7.79 15.14 11.39
C PRO A 18 8.69 14.20 12.20
N GLY A 19 8.62 12.88 11.96
CA GLY A 19 9.48 11.89 12.60
C GLY A 19 10.88 11.77 11.98
N GLU A 20 11.17 12.51 10.92
CA GLU A 20 12.45 12.48 10.19
C GLU A 20 12.84 11.06 9.76
N ILE A 21 11.87 10.34 9.18
CA ILE A 21 12.01 8.97 8.70
C ILE A 21 12.78 9.00 7.38
N THR A 22 13.85 8.20 7.26
CA THR A 22 14.75 8.22 6.09
C THR A 22 14.98 6.85 5.45
N GLY A 23 14.59 5.77 6.10
CA GLY A 23 14.82 4.44 5.57
C GLY A 23 14.15 3.33 6.38
N PRO A 24 14.26 2.08 5.93
CA PRO A 24 13.59 0.93 6.55
C PRO A 24 14.07 0.63 7.98
N HIS A 25 15.26 1.09 8.38
CA HIS A 25 15.76 0.96 9.75
C HIS A 25 14.88 1.70 10.77
N ASP A 26 14.20 2.77 10.34
CA ASP A 26 13.32 3.56 11.19
C ASP A 26 12.05 2.81 11.63
N LEU A 27 11.67 1.75 10.91
CA LEU A 27 10.56 0.86 11.31
C LEU A 27 10.75 0.17 12.66
N ARG A 28 11.99 0.14 13.18
CA ARG A 28 12.35 -0.52 14.45
C ARG A 28 12.83 0.46 15.52
N ARG A 29 12.65 1.76 15.30
CA ARG A 29 12.96 2.78 16.30
C ARG A 29 11.89 2.78 17.38
N ASP A 30 12.32 2.79 18.63
CA ASP A 30 11.47 2.78 19.82
C ASP A 30 10.94 4.16 20.23
N ASP A 31 11.50 5.23 19.65
CA ASP A 31 11.06 6.61 19.83
C ASP A 31 9.93 7.05 18.88
N LEU A 32 9.55 6.17 17.94
CA LEU A 32 8.51 6.43 16.93
C LEU A 32 7.27 5.55 17.16
N ARG A 33 6.11 6.10 16.86
CA ARG A 33 4.83 5.38 16.90
C ARG A 33 4.56 4.76 15.53
N LEU A 34 4.66 3.44 15.44
CA LEU A 34 4.41 2.65 14.25
C LEU A 34 3.00 2.08 14.26
N ALA A 35 2.25 2.31 13.20
CA ALA A 35 0.94 1.69 12.95
C ALA A 35 1.02 0.71 11.78
N VAL A 36 0.50 -0.50 11.97
CA VAL A 36 0.40 -1.54 10.95
C VAL A 36 -0.96 -2.22 10.99
N CYS A 37 -1.29 -2.99 9.96
CA CYS A 37 -2.43 -3.90 10.03
C CYS A 37 -2.11 -5.12 10.92
N ALA A 38 -3.10 -5.60 11.65
CA ALA A 38 -2.99 -6.80 12.47
C ALA A 38 -2.71 -8.05 11.62
N ALA A 39 -2.05 -9.02 12.22
CA ALA A 39 -1.89 -10.36 11.62
C ALA A 39 -3.27 -11.00 11.35
N GLY A 40 -3.37 -11.74 10.25
CA GLY A 40 -4.62 -12.43 9.86
C GLY A 40 -5.58 -11.58 9.03
N VAL A 41 -5.32 -10.27 8.86
CA VAL A 41 -6.00 -9.48 7.84
C VAL A 41 -5.08 -9.32 6.62
N PRO A 42 -5.63 -9.17 5.39
CA PRO A 42 -4.83 -9.19 4.16
C PRO A 42 -3.64 -8.20 4.15
N CYS A 43 -3.85 -6.97 4.62
CA CYS A 43 -2.78 -5.97 4.69
C CYS A 43 -1.73 -6.32 5.76
N GLY A 44 -2.10 -6.95 6.85
CA GLY A 44 -1.18 -7.41 7.89
C GLY A 44 -0.28 -8.55 7.39
N ASP A 45 -0.88 -9.54 6.75
CA ASP A 45 -0.14 -10.68 6.19
C ASP A 45 0.82 -10.22 5.09
N THR A 46 0.40 -9.29 4.22
CA THR A 46 1.26 -8.72 3.19
C THR A 46 2.38 -7.86 3.79
N THR A 47 2.09 -7.11 4.85
CA THR A 47 3.10 -6.33 5.60
C THR A 47 4.15 -7.25 6.20
N ALA A 48 3.75 -8.31 6.88
CA ALA A 48 4.66 -9.29 7.49
C ALA A 48 5.51 -10.01 6.43
N ALA A 49 4.92 -10.37 5.29
CA ALA A 49 5.65 -10.99 4.19
C ALA A 49 6.72 -10.06 3.60
N ARG A 50 6.49 -8.74 3.58
CA ARG A 50 7.43 -7.77 3.01
C ARG A 50 8.48 -7.27 4.00
N PHE A 51 8.08 -6.96 5.22
CA PHE A 51 8.92 -6.28 6.22
C PHE A 51 9.30 -7.17 7.41
N GLY A 52 8.77 -8.38 7.47
CA GLY A 52 8.93 -9.25 8.62
C GLY A 52 8.05 -8.82 9.80
N ASP A 53 8.37 -9.33 10.97
CA ASP A 53 7.72 -8.97 12.22
C ASP A 53 8.18 -7.57 12.66
N LEU A 54 7.23 -6.66 12.84
CA LEU A 54 7.50 -5.26 13.17
C LEU A 54 7.04 -4.93 14.60
N PRO A 55 7.80 -4.11 15.36
CA PRO A 55 7.44 -3.70 16.71
C PRO A 55 6.37 -2.60 16.68
N ALA A 56 5.17 -2.92 16.21
CA ALA A 56 4.09 -1.95 16.06
C ALA A 56 3.53 -1.48 17.40
N ASP A 57 3.26 -0.18 17.52
CA ASP A 57 2.57 0.41 18.67
C ASP A 57 1.05 0.21 18.57
N THR A 58 0.53 0.19 17.36
CA THR A 58 -0.87 -0.12 17.09
C THR A 58 -1.03 -1.11 15.94
N GLU A 59 -1.95 -2.05 16.12
CA GLU A 59 -2.34 -3.04 15.12
C GLU A 59 -3.81 -2.83 14.76
N GLU A 60 -4.04 -2.46 13.50
CA GLU A 60 -5.36 -2.07 13.01
C GLU A 60 -6.01 -3.18 12.17
N LEU A 61 -7.33 -3.23 12.15
CA LEU A 61 -8.08 -4.24 11.40
C LEU A 61 -8.22 -3.91 9.89
N SER A 62 -7.79 -2.73 9.47
CA SER A 62 -7.81 -2.32 8.07
C SER A 62 -6.71 -1.32 7.76
N VAL A 63 -6.29 -1.27 6.49
CA VAL A 63 -5.33 -0.25 6.01
C VAL A 63 -5.88 1.17 6.16
N ARG A 64 -7.20 1.36 6.06
CA ARG A 64 -7.83 2.67 6.27
C ARG A 64 -7.65 3.19 7.69
N ALA A 65 -7.68 2.30 8.68
CA ALA A 65 -7.42 2.67 10.07
C ALA A 65 -5.95 3.08 10.26
N VAL A 66 -5.00 2.37 9.65
CA VAL A 66 -3.58 2.78 9.64
C VAL A 66 -3.42 4.17 9.00
N LEU A 67 -4.03 4.38 7.83
CA LEU A 67 -3.99 5.67 7.13
C LEU A 67 -4.57 6.81 8.00
N SER A 68 -5.67 6.56 8.69
CA SER A 68 -6.28 7.52 9.61
C SER A 68 -5.33 7.92 10.75
N ARG A 69 -4.58 6.97 11.32
CA ARG A 69 -3.57 7.27 12.35
C ARG A 69 -2.51 8.24 11.85
N LEU A 70 -2.04 8.04 10.62
CA LEU A 70 -1.06 8.94 9.98
C LEU A 70 -1.64 10.33 9.75
N VAL A 71 -2.84 10.41 9.17
CA VAL A 71 -3.53 11.67 8.87
C VAL A 71 -3.81 12.49 10.13
N LEU A 72 -4.19 11.84 11.22
CA LEU A 72 -4.48 12.48 12.51
C LEU A 72 -3.23 12.78 13.35
N GLY A 73 -2.05 12.37 12.90
CA GLY A 73 -0.81 12.54 13.66
C GLY A 73 -0.70 11.63 14.88
N GLU A 74 -1.47 10.55 14.92
CA GLU A 74 -1.46 9.55 15.99
C GLU A 74 -0.37 8.49 15.79
N ALA A 75 0.20 8.39 14.60
CA ALA A 75 1.36 7.59 14.26
C ALA A 75 2.38 8.43 13.50
N ASP A 76 3.65 8.14 13.69
CA ASP A 76 4.77 8.82 13.03
C ASP A 76 5.13 8.15 11.69
N LEU A 77 4.88 6.85 11.60
CA LEU A 77 4.99 6.06 10.37
C LEU A 77 3.98 4.91 10.40
N GLY A 78 3.66 4.39 9.23
CA GLY A 78 2.76 3.26 9.08
C GLY A 78 3.00 2.53 7.76
N VAL A 79 2.46 1.32 7.66
CA VAL A 79 2.54 0.51 6.44
C VAL A 79 1.16 0.46 5.81
N VAL A 80 1.06 0.98 4.59
CA VAL A 80 -0.17 1.10 3.80
C VAL A 80 0.10 0.66 2.36
N TYR A 81 -0.93 0.64 1.52
CA TYR A 81 -0.73 0.39 0.10
C TYR A 81 -0.25 1.64 -0.64
N ALA A 82 0.52 1.46 -1.71
CA ALA A 82 0.94 2.55 -2.59
C ALA A 82 -0.26 3.35 -3.12
N THR A 83 -1.38 2.68 -3.41
CA THR A 83 -2.63 3.32 -3.84
C THR A 83 -3.26 4.21 -2.75
N ASP A 84 -3.07 3.89 -1.47
CA ASP A 84 -3.57 4.73 -0.37
C ASP A 84 -2.80 6.05 -0.32
N VAL A 85 -1.48 6.01 -0.52
CA VAL A 85 -0.64 7.21 -0.57
C VAL A 85 -0.97 8.05 -1.81
N ALA A 86 -1.18 7.41 -2.96
CA ALA A 86 -1.56 8.12 -4.19
C ALA A 86 -2.90 8.89 -4.05
N ALA A 87 -3.80 8.39 -3.21
CA ALA A 87 -5.13 8.98 -3.01
C ALA A 87 -5.20 9.99 -1.84
N GLU A 88 -4.15 10.13 -1.03
CA GLU A 88 -4.17 10.95 0.20
C GLU A 88 -2.97 11.89 0.28
N GLU A 89 -3.18 13.15 -0.01
CA GLU A 89 -2.14 14.18 -0.02
C GLU A 89 -1.52 14.51 1.35
N ARG A 90 -2.18 14.12 2.44
CA ARG A 90 -1.71 14.35 3.82
C ARG A 90 -0.70 13.30 4.30
N VAL A 91 -0.43 12.30 3.49
CA VAL A 91 0.63 11.31 3.72
C VAL A 91 1.56 11.22 2.52
N VAL A 92 2.81 10.89 2.79
CA VAL A 92 3.84 10.77 1.76
C VAL A 92 4.73 9.56 2.02
N VAL A 93 5.38 9.09 0.97
CA VAL A 93 6.45 8.08 1.06
C VAL A 93 7.76 8.80 1.34
N PRO A 94 8.44 8.54 2.48
CA PRO A 94 9.59 9.35 2.91
C PRO A 94 10.90 9.06 2.16
N TRP A 95 10.98 7.94 1.45
CA TRP A 95 12.11 7.59 0.57
C TRP A 95 11.63 6.77 -0.63
N ALA A 96 12.45 6.67 -1.68
CA ALA A 96 12.14 5.82 -2.83
C ALA A 96 12.13 4.34 -2.41
N GLN A 97 10.97 3.69 -2.50
CA GLN A 97 10.79 2.29 -2.11
C GLN A 97 10.59 1.42 -3.36
N GLU A 98 11.28 0.28 -3.38
CA GLU A 98 11.07 -0.69 -4.44
C GLU A 98 9.63 -1.22 -4.44
N GLN A 99 9.04 -1.26 -5.62
CA GLN A 99 7.75 -1.91 -5.85
C GLN A 99 8.00 -3.40 -6.14
N ALA A 100 8.49 -4.11 -5.14
CA ALA A 100 8.77 -5.53 -5.24
C ALA A 100 7.71 -6.37 -4.52
N CYS A 101 7.44 -7.57 -5.05
CA CYS A 101 6.61 -8.55 -4.35
C CYS A 101 7.36 -9.12 -3.12
N PRO A 102 6.65 -9.49 -2.06
CA PRO A 102 5.21 -9.83 -2.02
C PRO A 102 4.29 -8.63 -2.24
N CYS A 103 3.30 -8.82 -3.11
CA CYS A 103 2.36 -7.80 -3.55
C CYS A 103 0.95 -8.40 -3.69
N VAL A 104 -0.07 -7.56 -3.73
CA VAL A 104 -1.43 -7.98 -4.04
C VAL A 104 -1.62 -7.92 -5.55
N VAL A 105 -1.92 -9.06 -6.16
CA VAL A 105 -2.18 -9.16 -7.60
C VAL A 105 -3.69 -9.06 -7.84
N TYR A 106 -4.08 -8.11 -8.66
CA TYR A 106 -5.44 -7.98 -9.14
C TYR A 106 -5.58 -8.69 -10.49
N ALA A 107 -6.56 -9.57 -10.58
CA ALA A 107 -6.83 -10.31 -11.80
C ALA A 107 -8.29 -10.13 -12.22
N ALA A 108 -8.52 -10.10 -13.53
CA ALA A 108 -9.86 -10.01 -14.11
C ALA A 108 -10.23 -11.30 -14.82
N VAL A 109 -11.51 -11.66 -14.76
CA VAL A 109 -12.10 -12.78 -15.52
C VAL A 109 -13.48 -12.37 -16.03
N ALA A 110 -13.76 -12.66 -17.31
CA ALA A 110 -15.08 -12.51 -17.86
C ALA A 110 -15.97 -13.69 -17.43
N LEU A 111 -17.11 -13.40 -16.81
CA LEU A 111 -18.10 -14.41 -16.43
C LEU A 111 -19.16 -14.66 -17.52
N SER A 112 -19.11 -13.90 -18.60
CA SER A 112 -19.96 -14.04 -19.79
C SER A 112 -19.28 -13.37 -20.99
N ASP A 113 -19.76 -13.65 -22.19
CA ASP A 113 -19.25 -13.05 -23.43
C ASP A 113 -19.32 -11.51 -23.42
N ARG A 114 -20.30 -10.93 -22.71
CA ARG A 114 -20.42 -9.48 -22.58
C ARG A 114 -19.28 -8.85 -21.77
N GLY A 115 -18.64 -9.61 -20.89
CA GLY A 115 -17.52 -9.15 -20.07
C GLY A 115 -16.15 -9.20 -20.76
N VAL A 116 -16.03 -9.92 -21.87
CA VAL A 116 -14.75 -10.14 -22.55
C VAL A 116 -14.10 -8.82 -22.97
N GLY A 117 -14.85 -7.93 -23.62
CA GLY A 117 -14.33 -6.65 -24.08
C GLY A 117 -13.85 -5.75 -22.93
N PHE A 118 -14.46 -5.84 -21.75
CA PHE A 118 -13.98 -5.08 -20.59
C PHE A 118 -12.67 -5.67 -20.04
N VAL A 119 -12.54 -6.99 -19.97
CA VAL A 119 -11.30 -7.65 -19.55
C VAL A 119 -10.16 -7.33 -20.51
N GLU A 120 -10.43 -7.32 -21.82
CA GLU A 120 -9.47 -6.90 -22.84
C GLU A 120 -9.08 -5.41 -22.68
N PHE A 121 -10.07 -4.54 -22.40
CA PHE A 121 -9.80 -3.13 -22.13
C PHE A 121 -8.87 -2.95 -20.93
N LEU A 122 -9.02 -3.71 -19.85
CA LEU A 122 -8.14 -3.62 -18.67
C LEU A 122 -6.67 -3.90 -19.00
N ALA A 123 -6.39 -4.69 -20.03
CA ALA A 123 -5.03 -4.93 -20.52
C ALA A 123 -4.52 -3.86 -21.49
N SER A 124 -5.38 -2.91 -21.91
CA SER A 124 -5.00 -1.85 -22.84
C SER A 124 -4.08 -0.81 -22.21
N GLN A 125 -3.30 -0.14 -23.05
CA GLN A 125 -2.41 0.95 -22.60
C GLN A 125 -3.17 2.07 -21.90
N THR A 126 -4.39 2.38 -22.34
CA THR A 126 -5.25 3.40 -21.70
C THR A 126 -5.63 3.01 -20.27
N ALA A 127 -6.11 1.78 -20.07
CA ALA A 127 -6.48 1.31 -18.74
C ALA A 127 -5.25 1.19 -17.82
N GLN A 128 -4.13 0.72 -18.36
CA GLN A 128 -2.87 0.61 -17.61
C GLN A 128 -2.35 2.00 -17.17
N ALA A 129 -2.47 3.03 -18.01
CA ALA A 129 -2.12 4.40 -17.62
C ALA A 129 -3.02 4.92 -16.47
N ILE A 130 -4.32 4.66 -16.54
CA ILE A 130 -5.27 5.02 -15.46
C ILE A 130 -4.90 4.32 -14.16
N LEU A 131 -4.58 3.02 -14.20
CA LEU A 131 -4.17 2.27 -13.02
C LEU A 131 -2.87 2.82 -12.41
N ALA A 132 -1.89 3.15 -13.25
CA ALA A 132 -0.64 3.77 -12.81
C ALA A 132 -0.87 5.12 -12.11
N ASP A 133 -1.74 5.97 -12.66
CA ASP A 133 -2.09 7.27 -12.07
C ASP A 133 -2.73 7.12 -10.67
N HIS A 134 -3.33 5.97 -10.38
CA HIS A 134 -3.91 5.65 -9.07
C HIS A 134 -2.94 4.90 -8.14
N GLY A 135 -1.67 4.77 -8.51
CA GLY A 135 -0.62 4.18 -7.67
C GLY A 135 -0.46 2.67 -7.80
N PHE A 136 -1.15 2.02 -8.73
CA PHE A 136 -0.91 0.61 -9.05
C PHE A 136 0.35 0.43 -9.88
N SER A 137 1.03 -0.69 -9.69
CA SER A 137 2.02 -1.15 -10.67
C SER A 137 1.29 -1.85 -11.80
N THR A 138 1.63 -1.47 -13.02
CA THR A 138 1.00 -1.96 -14.26
C THR A 138 1.72 -3.19 -14.80
N ARG A 139 1.06 -3.92 -15.70
CA ARG A 139 1.56 -5.16 -16.32
C ARG A 139 1.54 -5.11 -17.83
#